data_af77a529077fbed496a5b387b0eba0b0
#
_entry.id   af77a529077fbed496a5b387b0eba0b0
#
_cell.length_a   1.000
_cell.length_b   1.000
_cell.length_c   1.000
_cell.angle_alpha   90.00
_cell.angle_beta   90.00
_cell.angle_gamma   90.00
#
_symmetry.space_group_name_H-M   'P 1'
#
loop_
_entity.id
_entity.type
_entity.pdbx_description
1 polymer ?
#
loop_
_entity_poly.entity_id
_entity_poly.type
_entity_poly.pdbx_seq_one_letter_code
_entity_poly.pdbx_strand_id
1 'polypeptide(L)' 'MDEQTYALATKAAWYYYMEDNTQAQIAEVMGVSRAKVIRLLEEARAQGIVQFSFRKNDSQRVSA' A
#
# COMPACT_ATOMS: atom_id res chain seq x y z
N MET A 1 3.16 3.76 -15.77
CA MET A 1 2.11 4.17 -14.83
C MET A 1 2.06 5.68 -14.78
N ASP A 2 0.89 6.25 -14.84
CA ASP A 2 0.81 7.70 -14.84
C ASP A 2 0.98 8.25 -13.43
N GLU A 3 1.17 9.57 -13.38
CA GLU A 3 1.46 10.25 -12.14
C GLU A 3 0.35 10.10 -11.12
N GLN A 4 -0.89 10.15 -11.58
CA GLN A 4 -2.03 10.05 -10.71
C GLN A 4 -2.14 8.65 -10.10
N THR A 5 -1.93 7.64 -10.92
CA THR A 5 -1.97 6.26 -10.43
C THR A 5 -0.84 6.01 -9.44
N TYR A 6 0.32 6.57 -9.72
CA TYR A 6 1.45 6.44 -8.80
C TYR A 6 1.12 7.06 -7.44
N ALA A 7 0.52 8.23 -7.46
CA ALA A 7 0.15 8.91 -6.22
C ALA A 7 -0.88 8.10 -5.43
N LEU A 8 -1.86 7.55 -6.14
CA LEU A 8 -2.89 6.75 -5.49
C LEU A 8 -2.32 5.45 -4.94
N ALA A 9 -1.42 4.83 -5.68
CA ALA A 9 -0.78 3.60 -5.22
C ALA A 9 0.05 3.86 -3.98
N THR A 10 0.77 4.98 -3.96
CA THR A 10 1.58 5.35 -2.81
C THR A 10 0.69 5.56 -1.58
N LYS A 11 -0.43 6.25 -1.78
CA LYS A 11 -1.35 6.52 -0.69
C LYS A 11 -1.96 5.23 -0.14
N ALA A 12 -2.39 4.34 -1.04
CA ALA A 12 -2.96 3.08 -0.61
C ALA A 12 -1.93 2.25 0.16
N ALA A 13 -0.70 2.23 -0.31
CA ALA A 13 0.37 1.51 0.35
C ALA A 13 0.63 2.08 1.74
N TRP A 14 0.60 3.38 1.86
CA TRP A 14 0.78 4.03 3.16
C TRP A 14 -0.27 3.56 4.14
N TYR A 15 -1.54 3.62 3.75
CA TYR A 15 -2.61 3.21 4.64
C TYR A 15 -2.48 1.75 5.03
N TYR A 16 -2.08 0.91 4.09
CA TYR A 16 -2.04 -0.52 4.32
C TYR A 16 -0.85 -0.93 5.19
N TYR A 17 0.32 -0.43 4.86
CA TYR A 17 1.55 -0.89 5.49
C TYR A 17 1.96 -0.06 6.70
N MET A 18 1.61 1.20 6.71
CA MET A 18 2.02 2.07 7.81
C MET A 18 0.91 2.32 8.82
N GLU A 19 -0.33 2.30 8.37
CA GLU A 19 -1.47 2.59 9.23
C GLU A 19 -2.27 1.35 9.60
N ASP A 20 -1.87 0.20 9.08
CA ASP A 20 -2.53 -1.08 9.39
C ASP A 20 -4.00 -1.12 9.00
N ASN A 21 -4.39 -0.38 8.00
CA ASN A 21 -5.77 -0.39 7.54
C ASN A 21 -6.03 -1.63 6.71
N THR A 22 -7.24 -2.15 6.80
CA THR A 22 -7.66 -3.23 5.91
C THR A 22 -7.96 -2.67 4.53
N GLN A 23 -8.01 -3.57 3.54
CA GLN A 23 -8.34 -3.14 2.19
C GLN A 23 -9.72 -2.47 2.13
N ALA A 24 -10.66 -2.98 2.89
CA ALA A 24 -11.99 -2.40 2.94
C ALA A 24 -11.97 -0.99 3.54
N GLN A 25 -11.17 -0.80 4.57
CA GLN A 25 -11.03 0.52 5.19
C GLN A 25 -10.39 1.50 4.23
N ILE A 26 -9.37 1.06 3.50
CA ILE A 26 -8.70 1.91 2.53
C ILE A 26 -9.67 2.31 1.42
N ALA A 27 -10.47 1.36 0.96
CA ALA A 27 -11.46 1.64 -0.09
C ALA A 27 -12.41 2.73 0.38
N GLU A 28 -12.83 2.66 1.61
CA GLU A 28 -13.75 3.64 2.17
C GLU A 28 -13.10 5.01 2.30
N VAL A 29 -11.89 5.04 2.83
CA VAL A 29 -11.18 6.30 3.03
C VAL A 29 -10.87 6.98 1.70
N MET A 30 -10.46 6.19 0.71
CA MET A 30 -10.07 6.74 -0.58
C MET A 30 -11.27 6.94 -1.52
N GLY A 31 -12.42 6.42 -1.15
CA GLY A 31 -13.60 6.55 -2.00
C GLY A 31 -13.51 5.73 -3.28
N VAL A 32 -12.89 4.56 -3.21
CA VAL A 32 -12.75 3.68 -4.36
C VAL A 32 -13.23 2.30 -4.00
N SER A 33 -13.32 1.42 -4.99
CA SER A 33 -13.72 0.04 -4.74
C SER A 33 -12.58 -0.73 -4.11
N ARG A 34 -12.94 -1.81 -3.43
CA ARG A 34 -11.94 -2.69 -2.84
C ARG A 34 -11.04 -3.30 -3.92
N ALA A 35 -11.62 -3.64 -5.07
CA ALA A 35 -10.85 -4.16 -6.19
C ALA A 35 -9.79 -3.15 -6.63
N LYS A 36 -10.16 -1.87 -6.64
CA LYS A 36 -9.23 -0.82 -6.99
C LYS A 36 -8.07 -0.75 -6.00
N VAL A 37 -8.37 -0.89 -4.71
CA VAL A 37 -7.34 -0.90 -3.68
C VAL A 37 -6.36 -2.04 -3.90
N ILE A 38 -6.88 -3.23 -4.20
CA ILE A 38 -6.03 -4.38 -4.44
C ILE A 38 -5.09 -4.11 -5.60
N ARG A 39 -5.62 -3.53 -6.69
CA ARG A 39 -4.79 -3.20 -7.85
C ARG A 39 -3.74 -2.14 -7.52
N LEU A 40 -4.12 -1.15 -6.73
CA LEU A 40 -3.18 -0.10 -6.35
C LEU A 40 -2.05 -0.67 -5.50
N LEU A 41 -2.37 -1.59 -4.61
CA LEU A 41 -1.35 -2.21 -3.79
C LEU A 41 -0.42 -3.09 -4.61
N GLU A 42 -0.96 -3.77 -5.62
CA GLU A 42 -0.14 -4.55 -6.53
C GLU A 42 0.80 -3.65 -7.32
N GLU A 43 0.27 -2.51 -7.79
CA GLU A 43 1.10 -1.56 -8.52
C GLU A 43 2.19 -0.99 -7.64
N ALA A 44 1.85 -0.69 -6.39
CA ALA A 44 2.84 -0.16 -5.46
C ALA A 44 3.97 -1.15 -5.27
N ARG A 45 3.63 -2.42 -5.14
CA ARG A 45 4.63 -3.45 -4.98
C ARG A 45 5.49 -3.59 -6.23
N ALA A 46 4.84 -3.59 -7.40
CA ALA A 46 5.56 -3.71 -8.67
C ALA A 46 6.52 -2.55 -8.90
N GLN A 47 6.16 -1.37 -8.41
CA GLN A 47 7.00 -0.19 -8.58
C GLN A 47 8.01 -0.01 -7.45
N GLY A 48 8.01 -0.93 -6.50
CA GLY A 48 8.94 -0.84 -5.38
C GLY A 48 8.58 0.17 -4.33
N ILE A 49 7.36 0.69 -4.38
CA ILE A 49 6.95 1.72 -3.42
C ILE A 49 6.93 1.17 -1.99
N VAL A 50 6.56 -0.10 -1.83
CA VAL A 50 6.45 -0.71 -0.51
C VAL A 50 7.72 -1.40 -0.06
N GLN A 51 8.77 -1.32 -0.85
CA GLN A 51 10.01 -2.02 -0.55
C GLN A 51 10.56 -1.62 0.81
N PHE A 52 10.49 -0.35 1.09
CA PHE A 52 11.00 0.18 2.36
C PHE A 52 10.19 -0.36 3.54
N SER A 53 8.88 -0.34 3.43
CA SER A 53 8.01 -0.84 4.50
C SER A 53 8.22 -2.32 4.74
N PHE A 54 8.36 -3.07 3.67
CA PHE A 54 8.57 -4.51 3.77
C PHE A 54 9.87 -4.81 4.50
N ARG A 55 10.93 -4.09 4.17
CA ARG A 55 12.21 -4.29 4.80
C ARG A 55 12.16 -3.97 6.30
N LYS A 56 11.41 -2.95 6.65
CA LYS A 56 11.25 -2.58 8.04
C LYS A 56 10.59 -3.70 8.82
N ASN A 57 9.57 -4.31 8.24
CA ASN A 57 8.90 -5.43 8.88
C ASN A 57 9.83 -6.61 9.07
N ASP A 58 10.66 -6.86 8.07
CA ASP A 58 11.63 -7.94 8.15
C ASP A 58 12.62 -7.69 9.29
N SER A 59 13.07 -6.48 9.43
CA SER A 59 13.99 -6.13 10.50
C SER A 59 13.36 -6.40 11.86
N GLN A 60 12.12 -6.07 12.02
CA GLN A 60 11.43 -6.29 13.27
C GLN A 60 11.31 -7.77 13.58
N ARG A 61 11.01 -8.56 12.56
CA ARG A 61 10.89 -10.00 12.75
C ARG A 61 12.21 -10.61 13.13
N VAL A 62 13.27 -10.18 12.48
CA VAL A 62 14.60 -10.69 12.77
C VAL A 62 15.00 -10.34 14.20
N SER A 63 14.65 -9.16 14.62
CA SER A 63 14.97 -8.70 15.96
C SER A 63 14.26 -9.51 17.02
N ALA A 64 13.08 -9.97 16.68
CA ALA A 64 12.31 -10.74 17.63
C ALA A 64 12.87 -12.15 17.76
#